data_04e4ea419f49614ea19d976256685d1e
#
_entry.id   04e4ea419f49614ea19d976256685d1e
#
_cell.length_a   1.000
_cell.length_b   1.000
_cell.length_c   1.000
_cell.angle_alpha   90.00
_cell.angle_beta   90.00
_cell.angle_gamma   90.00
#
_symmetry.space_group_name_H-M   'P 1'
#
loop_
_entity.id
_entity.type
_entity.pdbx_description
1 polymer ?
#
loop_
_entity_poly.entity_id
_entity_poly.type
_entity_poly.pdbx_seq_one_letter_code
_entity_poly.pdbx_strand_id
1 'polypeptide(L)'
;MAFPPYASLDAVADRLQKINHRLPRDRALFLAAHWAEVLPDGRARLRSDPRHKLPFPTVYRMEEVYAIWHEITAPVLWVAALESEILRYIDPPAPGAADAADLLAVVRRRLAHAPHGQLATIADAGHMLHHDQPAAVAAAIESFLEASGARG
;
A
#
# COMPACT_ATOMS: atom_id res chain seq x y z
N MET A 1 0.63 22.25 13.52
CA MET A 1 0.24 22.35 12.09
C MET A 1 -0.98 21.44 11.91
N ALA A 2 -2.08 21.90 11.36
CA ALA A 2 -3.28 21.07 11.13
C ALA A 2 -3.61 21.04 9.64
N PHE A 3 -4.22 19.95 9.16
CA PHE A 3 -4.76 19.94 7.81
C PHE A 3 -5.99 20.84 7.73
N PRO A 4 -6.12 21.68 6.69
CA PRO A 4 -7.36 22.39 6.47
C PRO A 4 -8.50 21.37 6.24
N PRO A 5 -9.70 21.61 6.81
CA PRO A 5 -10.81 20.71 6.62
C PRO A 5 -11.34 20.80 5.16
N TYR A 6 -11.85 19.70 4.68
CA TYR A 6 -12.59 19.60 3.42
C TYR A 6 -14.02 20.12 3.61
N ALA A 7 -14.66 20.53 2.51
CA ALA A 7 -16.04 21.02 2.55
C ALA A 7 -17.04 20.00 3.08
N SER A 8 -16.81 18.70 2.82
CA SER A 8 -17.68 17.59 3.26
C SER A 8 -16.94 16.26 3.18
N LEU A 9 -17.56 15.16 3.63
CA LEU A 9 -17.10 13.79 3.38
C LEU A 9 -17.05 13.46 1.88
N ASP A 10 -18.01 13.96 1.10
CA ASP A 10 -18.00 13.82 -0.35
C ASP A 10 -16.76 14.43 -0.99
N ALA A 11 -16.34 15.60 -0.53
CA ALA A 11 -15.10 16.23 -1.00
C ALA A 11 -13.84 15.40 -0.63
N VAL A 12 -13.85 14.68 0.48
CA VAL A 12 -12.78 13.72 0.82
C VAL A 12 -12.82 12.53 -0.15
N ALA A 13 -14.02 11.98 -0.44
CA ALA A 13 -14.18 10.87 -1.38
C ALA A 13 -13.76 11.26 -2.81
N ASP A 14 -14.11 12.48 -3.27
CA ASP A 14 -13.66 13.01 -4.57
C ASP A 14 -12.14 13.08 -4.66
N ARG A 15 -11.48 13.52 -3.58
CA ARG A 15 -10.02 13.53 -3.53
C ARG A 15 -9.43 12.12 -3.59
N LEU A 16 -10.02 11.15 -2.90
CA LEU A 16 -9.58 9.75 -2.96
C LEU A 16 -9.66 9.19 -4.38
N GLN A 17 -10.78 9.45 -5.09
CA GLN A 17 -10.95 9.04 -6.49
C GLN A 17 -10.00 9.79 -7.44
N LYS A 18 -9.68 11.04 -7.16
CA LYS A 18 -8.68 11.80 -7.93
C LYS A 18 -7.27 11.21 -7.82
N ILE A 19 -6.93 10.65 -6.66
CA ILE A 19 -5.62 10.00 -6.42
C ILE A 19 -5.62 8.58 -6.96
N ASN A 20 -6.72 7.86 -6.81
CA ASN A 20 -6.90 6.51 -7.31
C ASN A 20 -8.16 6.42 -8.20
N HIS A 21 -7.97 6.51 -9.51
CA HIS A 21 -9.05 6.46 -10.50
C HIS A 21 -9.76 5.10 -10.59
N ARG A 22 -9.18 4.04 -9.99
CA ARG A 22 -9.77 2.70 -9.90
C ARG A 22 -10.79 2.58 -8.77
N LEU A 23 -10.80 3.54 -7.84
CA LEU A 23 -11.62 3.47 -6.63
C LEU A 23 -13.09 3.77 -6.95
N PRO A 24 -14.02 2.80 -6.78
CA PRO A 24 -15.46 3.04 -6.96
C PRO A 24 -16.00 4.06 -5.96
N ARG A 25 -17.09 4.75 -6.30
CA ARG A 25 -17.66 5.84 -5.48
C ARG A 25 -18.10 5.36 -4.10
N ASP A 26 -18.78 4.25 -4.01
CA ASP A 26 -19.24 3.65 -2.76
C ASP A 26 -18.09 3.35 -1.81
N ARG A 27 -16.99 2.80 -2.34
CA ARG A 27 -15.78 2.52 -1.57
C ARG A 27 -15.04 3.80 -1.18
N ALA A 28 -15.01 4.81 -2.05
CA ALA A 28 -14.45 6.12 -1.73
C ALA A 28 -15.20 6.80 -0.57
N LEU A 29 -16.53 6.72 -0.55
CA LEU A 29 -17.35 7.23 0.54
C LEU A 29 -17.14 6.44 1.85
N PHE A 30 -17.05 5.11 1.76
CA PHE A 30 -16.71 4.26 2.90
C PHE A 30 -15.38 4.68 3.52
N LEU A 31 -14.33 4.80 2.71
CA LEU A 31 -13.02 5.24 3.17
C LEU A 31 -13.05 6.65 3.77
N ALA A 32 -13.73 7.59 3.12
CA ALA A 32 -13.86 8.96 3.60
C ALA A 32 -14.47 9.02 5.01
N ALA A 33 -15.54 8.24 5.26
CA ALA A 33 -16.20 8.16 6.56
C ALA A 33 -15.28 7.64 7.68
N HIS A 34 -14.31 6.77 7.34
CA HIS A 34 -13.36 6.23 8.30
C HIS A 34 -12.10 7.09 8.46
N TRP A 35 -11.68 7.79 7.41
CA TRP A 35 -10.47 8.63 7.39
C TRP A 35 -10.69 10.04 7.92
N ALA A 36 -11.93 10.50 7.94
CA ALA A 36 -12.26 11.83 8.40
C ALA A 36 -13.31 11.82 9.52
N GLU A 37 -13.34 12.89 10.27
CA GLU A 37 -14.41 13.23 11.20
C GLU A 37 -15.24 14.38 10.64
N VAL A 38 -16.55 14.34 10.86
CA VAL A 38 -17.44 15.44 10.52
C VAL A 38 -17.43 16.45 11.66
N LEU A 39 -17.13 17.70 11.34
CA LEU A 39 -17.14 18.80 12.28
C LEU A 39 -18.57 19.34 12.47
N PRO A 40 -18.83 20.10 13.58
CA PRO A 40 -20.17 20.66 13.84
C PRO A 40 -20.73 21.56 12.73
N ASP A 41 -19.86 22.14 11.91
CA ASP A 41 -20.22 22.98 10.76
C ASP A 41 -20.41 22.19 9.44
N GLY A 42 -20.38 20.86 9.51
CA GLY A 42 -20.57 19.97 8.36
C GLY A 42 -19.29 19.72 7.53
N ARG A 43 -18.21 20.42 7.80
CA ARG A 43 -16.91 20.14 7.16
C ARG A 43 -16.31 18.83 7.64
N ALA A 44 -15.36 18.28 6.87
CA ALA A 44 -14.68 17.03 7.20
C ALA A 44 -13.19 17.26 7.42
N ARG A 45 -12.65 16.79 8.56
CA ARG A 45 -11.23 16.88 8.91
C ARG A 45 -10.63 15.48 8.91
N LEU A 46 -9.49 15.32 8.23
CA LEU A 46 -8.75 14.05 8.26
C LEU A 46 -8.27 13.74 9.68
N ARG A 47 -8.40 12.48 10.08
CA ARG A 47 -7.94 11.95 11.39
C ARG A 47 -6.43 11.75 11.46
N SER A 48 -5.75 11.76 10.30
CA SER A 48 -4.30 11.56 10.23
C SER A 48 -3.53 12.71 10.90
N ASP A 49 -2.43 12.36 11.56
CA ASP A 49 -1.51 13.35 12.13
C ASP A 49 -0.77 14.11 11.00
N PRO A 50 -0.83 15.44 10.96
CA PRO A 50 -0.15 16.24 9.95
C PRO A 50 1.38 16.08 9.97
N ARG A 51 1.96 15.58 11.05
CA ARG A 51 3.40 15.25 11.14
C ARG A 51 3.83 14.14 10.19
N HIS A 52 2.91 13.33 9.66
CA HIS A 52 3.21 12.38 8.59
C HIS A 52 3.81 13.00 7.33
N LYS A 53 3.66 14.31 7.14
CA LYS A 53 4.25 15.04 6.01
C LYS A 53 5.66 15.56 6.29
N LEU A 54 6.16 15.42 7.51
CA LEU A 54 7.53 15.81 7.81
C LEU A 54 8.51 14.84 7.14
N PRO A 55 9.65 15.34 6.64
CA PRO A 55 10.70 14.48 6.12
C PRO A 55 11.16 13.46 7.16
N PHE A 56 11.50 12.28 6.71
CA PHE A 56 12.03 11.25 7.59
C PHE A 56 13.40 11.72 8.14
N PRO A 57 13.64 11.66 9.47
CA PRO A 57 14.84 12.23 10.07
C PRO A 57 16.11 11.41 9.81
N THR A 58 15.97 10.18 9.32
CA THR A 58 17.08 9.27 9.06
C THR A 58 17.19 8.94 7.58
N VAL A 59 18.41 8.72 7.12
CA VAL A 59 18.67 8.25 5.76
C VAL A 59 18.19 6.80 5.63
N TYR A 60 17.38 6.53 4.63
CA TYR A 60 16.95 5.17 4.30
C TYR A 60 18.08 4.43 3.61
N ARG A 61 18.55 3.32 4.22
CA ARG A 61 19.63 2.47 3.70
C ARG A 61 19.08 1.09 3.44
N MET A 62 19.12 0.69 2.18
CA MET A 62 18.55 -0.59 1.74
C MET A 62 19.29 -1.79 2.34
N GLU A 63 20.60 -1.67 2.51
CA GLU A 63 21.45 -2.72 3.07
C GLU A 63 21.06 -3.03 4.53
N GLU A 64 20.74 -2.02 5.31
CA GLU A 64 20.26 -2.19 6.69
C GLU A 64 18.89 -2.87 6.72
N VAL A 65 18.00 -2.52 5.78
CA VAL A 65 16.69 -3.17 5.64
C VAL A 65 16.84 -4.64 5.27
N TYR A 66 17.74 -4.97 4.33
CA TYR A 66 18.00 -6.36 3.94
C TYR A 66 18.59 -7.17 5.08
N ALA A 67 19.50 -6.59 5.86
CA ALA A 67 20.05 -7.25 7.05
C ALA A 67 18.94 -7.57 8.07
N ILE A 68 18.02 -6.63 8.31
CA ILE A 68 16.85 -6.86 9.20
C ILE A 68 15.94 -7.95 8.62
N TRP A 69 15.65 -7.93 7.32
CA TRP A 69 14.78 -8.95 6.71
C TRP A 69 15.38 -10.34 6.79
N HIS A 70 16.70 -10.47 6.70
CA HIS A 70 17.39 -11.75 6.81
C HIS A 70 17.21 -12.41 8.20
N GLU A 71 17.01 -11.61 9.24
CA GLU A 71 16.78 -12.09 10.61
C GLU A 71 15.30 -12.46 10.89
N ILE A 72 14.38 -12.23 9.93
CA ILE A 72 12.98 -12.57 10.11
C ILE A 72 12.79 -14.09 10.02
N THR A 73 12.42 -14.71 11.13
CA THR A 73 12.14 -16.16 11.21
C THR A 73 10.67 -16.50 10.93
N ALA A 74 9.77 -15.53 11.03
CA ALA A 74 8.35 -15.71 10.71
C ALA A 74 8.13 -15.84 9.19
N PRO A 75 7.09 -16.56 8.74
CA PRO A 75 6.65 -16.51 7.35
C PRO A 75 6.28 -15.07 6.95
N VAL A 76 6.69 -14.66 5.76
CA VAL A 76 6.44 -13.32 5.21
C VAL A 76 5.67 -13.43 3.90
N LEU A 77 4.57 -12.72 3.78
CA LEU A 77 3.83 -12.57 2.53
C LEU A 77 4.04 -11.18 1.95
N TRP A 78 4.58 -11.11 0.73
CA TRP A 78 4.55 -9.89 -0.08
C TRP A 78 3.41 -9.99 -1.07
N VAL A 79 2.43 -9.08 -0.97
CA VAL A 79 1.35 -8.98 -1.96
C VAL A 79 1.68 -7.85 -2.92
N ALA A 80 1.88 -8.16 -4.19
CA ALA A 80 2.25 -7.20 -5.23
C ALA A 80 1.10 -6.97 -6.21
N ALA A 81 0.80 -5.70 -6.48
CA ALA A 81 -0.13 -5.32 -7.54
C ALA A 81 0.61 -5.27 -8.88
N LEU A 82 0.03 -5.89 -9.92
CA LEU A 82 0.68 -5.97 -11.23
C LEU A 82 0.76 -4.61 -11.96
N GLU A 83 -0.10 -3.66 -11.61
CA GLU A 83 -0.14 -2.34 -12.22
C GLU A 83 0.37 -1.24 -11.26
N SER A 84 1.13 -1.62 -10.23
CA SER A 84 1.74 -0.67 -9.31
C SER A 84 2.96 -0.03 -9.92
N GLU A 85 2.98 1.30 -9.97
CA GLU A 85 4.14 2.07 -10.43
C GLU A 85 5.09 2.47 -9.30
N ILE A 86 4.75 2.16 -8.04
CA ILE A 86 5.53 2.65 -6.88
C ILE A 86 6.99 2.19 -6.92
N LEU A 87 7.26 0.98 -7.41
CA LEU A 87 8.61 0.45 -7.49
C LEU A 87 9.49 1.20 -8.48
N ARG A 88 8.91 1.85 -9.50
CA ARG A 88 9.64 2.72 -10.44
C ARG A 88 10.25 3.93 -9.75
N TYR A 89 9.65 4.39 -8.64
CA TYR A 89 10.15 5.51 -7.86
C TYR A 89 11.16 5.09 -6.78
N ILE A 90 10.97 3.90 -6.21
CA ILE A 90 11.80 3.41 -5.09
C ILE A 90 13.07 2.73 -5.59
N ASP A 91 12.98 2.02 -6.71
CA ASP A 91 14.08 1.30 -7.33
C ASP A 91 13.89 1.41 -8.85
N PRO A 92 14.29 2.55 -9.42
CA PRO A 92 14.05 2.80 -10.85
C PRO A 92 14.73 1.70 -11.66
N PRO A 93 14.02 1.09 -12.63
CA PRO A 93 14.60 0.08 -13.49
C PRO A 93 15.76 0.65 -14.30
N ALA A 94 16.67 -0.22 -14.71
CA ALA A 94 17.75 0.16 -15.62
C ALA A 94 17.16 0.82 -16.88
N PRO A 95 17.87 1.76 -17.52
CA PRO A 95 17.40 2.39 -18.74
C PRO A 95 16.99 1.35 -19.79
N GLY A 96 15.73 1.40 -20.24
CA GLY A 96 15.17 0.44 -21.20
C GLY A 96 14.32 -0.70 -20.61
N ALA A 97 14.34 -0.91 -19.30
CA ALA A 97 13.46 -1.87 -18.63
C ALA A 97 12.16 -1.16 -18.20
N ALA A 98 11.04 -1.50 -18.80
CA ALA A 98 9.80 -0.72 -18.61
C ALA A 98 8.53 -1.54 -18.45
N ASP A 99 8.61 -2.88 -18.38
CA ASP A 99 7.42 -3.73 -18.32
C ASP A 99 7.12 -4.28 -16.90
N ALA A 100 5.94 -4.87 -16.75
CA ALA A 100 5.50 -5.43 -15.47
C ALA A 100 6.37 -6.61 -14.99
N ALA A 101 7.04 -7.31 -15.92
CA ALA A 101 7.93 -8.41 -15.59
C ALA A 101 9.15 -7.93 -14.80
N ASP A 102 9.68 -6.75 -15.18
CA ASP A 102 10.81 -6.14 -14.47
C ASP A 102 10.44 -5.69 -13.06
N LEU A 103 9.20 -5.20 -12.86
CA LEU A 103 8.72 -4.84 -11.52
C LEU A 103 8.62 -6.06 -10.59
N LEU A 104 8.14 -7.19 -11.11
CA LEU A 104 8.12 -8.46 -10.34
C LEU A 104 9.52 -9.00 -10.07
N ALA A 105 10.46 -8.81 -10.99
CA ALA A 105 11.86 -9.17 -10.77
C ALA A 105 12.46 -8.36 -9.62
N VAL A 106 12.17 -7.06 -9.52
CA VAL A 106 12.56 -6.21 -8.38
C VAL A 106 11.97 -6.75 -7.07
N VAL A 107 10.67 -7.06 -7.04
CA VAL A 107 10.01 -7.60 -5.85
C VAL A 107 10.65 -8.93 -5.42
N ARG A 108 10.87 -9.86 -6.37
CA ARG A 108 11.49 -11.16 -6.06
C ARG A 108 12.91 -11.01 -5.53
N ARG A 109 13.72 -10.13 -6.12
CA ARG A 109 15.07 -9.85 -5.66
C ARG A 109 15.09 -9.33 -4.22
N ARG A 110 14.20 -8.41 -3.89
CA ARG A 110 14.06 -7.89 -2.53
C ARG A 110 13.56 -8.96 -1.55
N LEU A 111 12.52 -9.68 -1.93
CA LEU A 111 11.91 -10.73 -1.10
C LEU A 111 12.89 -11.88 -0.81
N ALA A 112 13.87 -12.11 -1.67
CA ALA A 112 14.92 -13.11 -1.45
C ALA A 112 15.76 -12.85 -0.20
N HIS A 113 15.73 -11.64 0.37
CA HIS A 113 16.37 -11.32 1.65
C HIS A 113 15.54 -11.76 2.87
N ALA A 114 14.28 -12.15 2.69
CA ALA A 114 13.44 -12.73 3.74
C ALA A 114 13.42 -14.26 3.57
N PRO A 115 14.05 -15.06 4.47
CA PRO A 115 14.24 -16.51 4.27
C PRO A 115 12.94 -17.30 4.03
N HIS A 116 11.84 -16.84 4.62
CA HIS A 116 10.51 -17.45 4.50
C HIS A 116 9.54 -16.56 3.72
N GLY A 117 10.07 -15.81 2.74
CA GLY A 117 9.31 -14.89 1.90
C GLY A 117 8.50 -15.62 0.83
N GLN A 118 7.22 -15.27 0.72
CA GLN A 118 6.29 -15.72 -0.33
C GLN A 118 5.74 -14.52 -1.09
N LEU A 119 5.49 -14.68 -2.38
CA LEU A 119 4.93 -13.64 -3.25
C LEU A 119 3.55 -14.05 -3.73
N ALA A 120 2.55 -13.20 -3.49
CA ALA A 120 1.26 -13.24 -4.17
C ALA A 120 1.11 -12.02 -5.08
N THR A 121 0.46 -12.19 -6.23
CA THR A 121 0.22 -11.10 -7.18
C THR A 121 -1.26 -10.86 -7.36
N ILE A 122 -1.67 -9.60 -7.44
CA ILE A 122 -3.04 -9.17 -7.66
C ILE A 122 -3.12 -8.44 -9.00
N ALA A 123 -3.95 -8.96 -9.90
CA ALA A 123 -4.26 -8.30 -11.17
C ALA A 123 -5.26 -7.15 -10.98
N ASP A 124 -5.38 -6.29 -11.97
CA ASP A 124 -6.29 -5.13 -11.99
C ASP A 124 -6.19 -4.26 -10.74
N ALA A 125 -4.99 -4.11 -10.21
CA ALA A 125 -4.72 -3.33 -9.01
C ALA A 125 -3.48 -2.46 -9.17
N GLY A 126 -3.57 -1.24 -8.67
CA GLY A 126 -2.44 -0.32 -8.51
C GLY A 126 -1.80 -0.44 -7.13
N HIS A 127 -1.04 0.59 -6.74
CA HIS A 127 -0.34 0.61 -5.44
C HIS A 127 -1.26 0.37 -4.23
N MET A 128 -2.49 0.86 -4.30
CA MET A 128 -3.50 0.70 -3.23
C MET A 128 -4.35 -0.56 -3.46
N LEU A 129 -3.71 -1.70 -3.70
CA LEU A 129 -4.36 -2.96 -4.10
C LEU A 129 -5.51 -3.39 -3.16
N HIS A 130 -5.42 -3.11 -1.88
CA HIS A 130 -6.48 -3.38 -0.89
C HIS A 130 -7.69 -2.46 -1.03
N HIS A 131 -7.56 -1.33 -1.72
CA HIS A 131 -8.68 -0.48 -2.12
C HIS A 131 -9.26 -0.94 -3.46
N ASP A 132 -8.42 -1.42 -4.37
CA ASP A 132 -8.83 -1.80 -5.71
C ASP A 132 -9.48 -3.19 -5.72
N GLN A 133 -8.82 -4.17 -5.09
CA GLN A 133 -9.19 -5.60 -5.10
C GLN A 133 -9.22 -6.20 -3.68
N PRO A 134 -10.03 -5.69 -2.74
CA PRO A 134 -10.01 -6.13 -1.34
C PRO A 134 -10.30 -7.62 -1.17
N ALA A 135 -11.20 -8.20 -1.95
CA ALA A 135 -11.52 -9.63 -1.86
C ALA A 135 -10.34 -10.51 -2.28
N ALA A 136 -9.64 -10.15 -3.37
CA ALA A 136 -8.46 -10.89 -3.83
C ALA A 136 -7.30 -10.78 -2.84
N VAL A 137 -7.11 -9.61 -2.24
CA VAL A 137 -6.10 -9.41 -1.18
C VAL A 137 -6.43 -10.25 0.06
N ALA A 138 -7.69 -10.25 0.50
CA ALA A 138 -8.13 -11.05 1.63
C ALA A 138 -7.89 -12.56 1.36
N ALA A 139 -8.30 -13.07 0.20
CA ALA A 139 -8.09 -14.46 -0.18
C ALA A 139 -6.59 -14.84 -0.21
N ALA A 140 -5.72 -13.97 -0.72
CA ALA A 140 -4.28 -14.20 -0.72
C ALA A 140 -3.71 -14.29 0.72
N ILE A 141 -4.16 -13.42 1.61
CA ILE A 141 -3.76 -13.44 3.03
C ILE A 141 -4.27 -14.70 3.72
N GLU A 142 -5.54 -15.07 3.53
CA GLU A 142 -6.14 -16.26 4.12
C GLU A 142 -5.41 -17.54 3.69
N SER A 143 -5.16 -17.69 2.39
CA SER A 143 -4.40 -18.82 1.84
C SER A 143 -2.99 -18.91 2.42
N PHE A 144 -2.32 -17.78 2.58
CA PHE A 144 -0.99 -17.72 3.20
C PHE A 144 -1.03 -18.15 4.67
N LEU A 145 -2.00 -17.66 5.45
CA LEU A 145 -2.15 -18.01 6.87
C LEU A 145 -2.46 -19.49 7.06
N GLU A 146 -3.27 -20.08 6.17
CA GLU A 146 -3.55 -21.52 6.17
C GLU A 146 -2.30 -22.34 5.87
N ALA A 147 -1.56 -21.98 4.82
CA ALA A 147 -0.35 -22.67 4.40
C ALA A 147 0.79 -22.57 5.42
N SER A 148 0.89 -21.46 6.15
CA SER A 148 1.94 -21.23 7.15
C SER A 148 1.61 -21.79 8.54
N GLY A 149 0.43 -22.39 8.73
CA GLY A 149 -0.01 -22.90 10.06
C GLY A 149 -0.23 -21.79 11.08
N ALA A 150 -0.36 -20.56 10.66
CA ALA A 150 -0.47 -19.39 11.52
C ALA A 150 -1.88 -19.17 12.11
N ARG A 151 -2.84 -20.07 11.83
CA ARG A 151 -4.12 -20.13 12.53
C ARG A 151 -3.93 -20.98 13.78
N GLY A 152 -3.56 -20.32 14.87
CA GLY A 152 -3.65 -20.87 16.22
C GLY A 152 -4.95 -20.42 16.90
#